data_100d7a4d85a8553643c854c05d46458d
#
_entry.id   100d7a4d85a8553643c854c05d46458d
#
_cell.length_a   1.000
_cell.length_b   1.000
_cell.length_c   1.000
_cell.angle_alpha   90.00
_cell.angle_beta   90.00
_cell.angle_gamma   90.00
#
_symmetry.space_group_name_H-M   'P 1'
#
loop_
_entity.id
_entity.type
_entity.pdbx_description
1 polymer ?
#
loop_
_entity_poly.entity_id
_entity_poly.type
_entity_poly.pdbx_seq_one_letter_code
_entity_poly.pdbx_strand_id
1 'polypeptide(L)'
;CQEGARYYAQWAGAPYKVYSGREGKNDYADDINTRSLMTNWLGGGSVYMPALEGKNVPIELSLALHSDAGYNRDGKSTWGALSICTTDFNDGMLNSGVSRMASKDFARALRDNLVTDISAIYGEFGKRYLWDRNYSETRLPEVPSAILEMLSHQSFPDMRIAQDPMGKFAIARSIYKTILRYINSNHDKPYVVQPLAPKNFSVELDDNFANLSWTPQLDSIEPSARPTRYIVYKAEGKGGFDNGTVVRRPNCQIKMEPGKLYSFKVAALNAGGESFPTETLSALYNPTATKSVLVVNNFHRLASPQVEDNDSIQGFDFNKDPGVSYGLTAGWSGKQTSFDINRMGQETTKGLGYCGNEMIGKFVAGNDFNYVVSHARSIALANKYNIASCSSEAVANGKVRMENYQAVDLINGLERNDGYTREYYKTFTPALQKRITYYALCGGKMLISGSYNGSDMQTEEEQTFMNDILKVNYEPTGTRFIVQDINPEDSTITERDSIVYTTDSVAGMGMEFNYYSQLNDRHYATTHPEILNPTVQKAFTAMQY
;
A
#
# COMPACT_ATOMS: atom_id res chain seq x y z
N CYS A 1 -6.99 22.00 13.58
CA CYS A 1 -5.82 21.76 12.72
C CYS A 1 -5.36 23.06 12.13
N GLN A 2 -4.06 23.20 11.96
CA GLN A 2 -3.48 24.33 11.22
C GLN A 2 -3.62 24.08 9.71
N GLU A 3 -3.78 25.15 8.94
CA GLU A 3 -3.90 25.08 7.50
C GLU A 3 -2.56 24.71 6.86
N GLY A 4 -2.55 23.60 6.07
CA GLY A 4 -1.32 22.94 5.67
C GLY A 4 -0.54 23.62 4.55
N ALA A 5 -1.20 24.10 3.49
CA ALA A 5 -0.53 24.61 2.30
C ALA A 5 0.31 25.85 2.59
N ARG A 6 -0.21 26.75 3.42
CA ARG A 6 0.47 27.97 3.84
C ARG A 6 1.78 27.67 4.55
N TYR A 7 1.76 26.78 5.53
CA TYR A 7 2.94 26.45 6.34
C TYR A 7 3.96 25.62 5.54
N TYR A 8 3.51 24.75 4.66
CA TYR A 8 4.42 24.03 3.76
C TYR A 8 5.12 24.96 2.76
N ALA A 9 4.41 25.94 2.18
CA ALA A 9 5.04 26.94 1.31
C ALA A 9 6.08 27.79 2.05
N GLN A 10 5.77 28.20 3.29
CA GLN A 10 6.70 28.90 4.16
C GLN A 10 7.93 28.04 4.45
N TRP A 11 7.74 26.79 4.84
CA TRP A 11 8.83 25.85 5.12
C TRP A 11 9.67 25.55 3.87
N ALA A 12 9.06 25.49 2.70
CA ALA A 12 9.75 25.33 1.42
C ALA A 12 10.53 26.59 0.96
N GLY A 13 10.50 27.69 1.73
CA GLY A 13 11.23 28.92 1.44
C GLY A 13 10.55 29.83 0.40
N ALA A 14 9.23 29.69 0.18
CA ALA A 14 8.48 30.60 -0.68
C ALA A 14 8.48 32.03 -0.09
N PRO A 15 8.43 33.08 -0.91
CA PRO A 15 8.30 34.46 -0.45
C PRO A 15 7.00 34.70 0.33
N TYR A 16 7.02 35.63 1.27
CA TYR A 16 5.86 35.97 2.12
C TYR A 16 4.57 36.22 1.33
N LYS A 17 4.64 36.93 0.21
CA LYS A 17 3.47 37.20 -0.65
C LYS A 17 2.82 35.94 -1.23
N VAL A 18 3.55 34.86 -1.36
CA VAL A 18 3.02 33.57 -1.86
C VAL A 18 2.13 32.91 -0.80
N TYR A 19 2.55 32.86 0.45
CA TYR A 19 1.84 32.17 1.52
C TYR A 19 1.05 33.07 2.48
N SER A 20 1.04 34.36 2.26
CA SER A 20 0.33 35.38 3.05
C SER A 20 -0.29 36.46 2.16
N GLY A 21 -1.06 36.04 1.16
CA GLY A 21 -1.71 36.94 0.23
C GLY A 21 -2.71 37.91 0.87
N ARG A 22 -3.23 37.57 2.06
CA ARG A 22 -4.08 38.41 2.93
C ARG A 22 -3.29 39.00 4.12
N GLU A 23 -1.97 39.04 4.02
CA GLU A 23 -1.06 39.61 5.03
C GLU A 23 -1.16 38.95 6.43
N GLY A 24 -1.52 37.66 6.48
CA GLY A 24 -1.73 36.90 7.73
C GLY A 24 -3.00 37.29 8.49
N LYS A 25 -3.87 38.11 7.93
CA LYS A 25 -5.12 38.55 8.59
C LYS A 25 -6.21 37.46 8.56
N ASN A 26 -6.10 36.50 7.66
CA ASN A 26 -7.05 35.38 7.52
C ASN A 26 -6.29 34.13 7.07
N ASP A 27 -6.02 33.25 8.02
CA ASP A 27 -5.22 32.02 7.82
C ASP A 27 -5.84 31.09 6.79
N TYR A 28 -7.14 30.88 6.86
CA TYR A 28 -7.90 30.07 5.90
C TYR A 28 -7.82 30.60 4.47
N ALA A 29 -8.03 31.91 4.29
CA ALA A 29 -7.95 32.53 2.97
C ALA A 29 -6.53 32.56 2.42
N ASP A 30 -5.53 32.76 3.28
CA ASP A 30 -4.12 32.68 2.92
C ASP A 30 -3.78 31.24 2.47
N ASP A 31 -4.23 30.21 3.18
CA ASP A 31 -3.99 28.82 2.83
C ASP A 31 -4.57 28.45 1.46
N ILE A 32 -5.84 28.76 1.23
CA ILE A 32 -6.52 28.47 -0.05
C ILE A 32 -5.80 29.13 -1.22
N ASN A 33 -5.41 30.40 -1.09
CA ASN A 33 -4.74 31.13 -2.16
C ASN A 33 -3.30 30.65 -2.39
N THR A 34 -2.60 30.22 -1.32
CA THR A 34 -1.23 29.72 -1.39
C THR A 34 -1.06 28.61 -2.43
N ARG A 35 -2.01 27.71 -2.54
CA ARG A 35 -1.98 26.56 -3.48
C ARG A 35 -1.75 27.02 -4.92
N SER A 36 -2.53 28.01 -5.35
CA SER A 36 -2.43 28.58 -6.70
C SER A 36 -1.27 29.56 -6.85
N LEU A 37 -1.02 30.41 -5.85
CA LEU A 37 0.06 31.38 -5.88
C LEU A 37 1.43 30.72 -5.87
N MET A 38 1.57 29.57 -5.19
CA MET A 38 2.78 28.75 -5.23
C MET A 38 3.02 28.19 -6.64
N THR A 39 2.00 27.68 -7.30
CA THR A 39 2.06 27.22 -8.70
C THR A 39 2.56 28.35 -9.61
N ASN A 40 1.98 29.53 -9.50
CA ASN A 40 2.35 30.68 -10.31
C ASN A 40 3.78 31.17 -10.04
N TRP A 41 4.19 31.21 -8.77
CA TRP A 41 5.56 31.58 -8.42
C TRP A 41 6.60 30.58 -8.91
N LEU A 42 6.31 29.28 -8.82
CA LEU A 42 7.18 28.25 -9.38
C LEU A 42 7.26 28.35 -10.91
N GLY A 43 6.19 28.74 -11.57
CA GLY A 43 6.15 29.00 -13.01
C GLY A 43 6.82 30.33 -13.38
N GLY A 44 6.20 31.12 -14.22
CA GLY A 44 6.73 32.37 -14.74
C GLY A 44 6.44 33.64 -13.91
N GLY A 45 5.86 33.48 -12.71
CA GLY A 45 5.36 34.58 -11.90
C GLY A 45 3.87 34.79 -12.07
N SER A 46 3.32 35.86 -11.53
CA SER A 46 1.86 36.06 -11.47
C SER A 46 1.47 37.52 -11.46
N VAL A 47 0.38 37.85 -12.15
CA VAL A 47 -0.25 39.18 -12.06
C VAL A 47 -0.76 39.51 -10.65
N TYR A 48 -0.99 38.51 -9.81
CA TYR A 48 -1.37 38.68 -8.42
C TYR A 48 -0.20 39.02 -7.51
N MET A 49 1.03 38.84 -8.00
CA MET A 49 2.29 39.09 -7.30
C MET A 49 3.31 39.76 -8.24
N PRO A 50 3.01 40.92 -8.82
CA PRO A 50 3.79 41.47 -9.95
C PRO A 50 5.24 41.89 -9.56
N ALA A 51 5.53 42.02 -8.27
CA ALA A 51 6.85 42.35 -7.75
C ALA A 51 7.73 41.09 -7.51
N LEU A 52 7.18 39.87 -7.68
CA LEU A 52 7.93 38.63 -7.49
C LEU A 52 8.29 38.02 -8.86
N GLU A 53 9.56 37.82 -9.07
CA GLU A 53 10.08 37.04 -10.19
C GLU A 53 9.75 35.56 -9.98
N GLY A 54 9.25 34.89 -11.02
CA GLY A 54 8.97 33.47 -11.00
C GLY A 54 10.26 32.62 -11.08
N LYS A 55 10.11 31.34 -10.77
CA LYS A 55 11.22 30.37 -10.83
C LYS A 55 11.41 29.74 -12.21
N ASN A 56 10.54 30.02 -13.16
CA ASN A 56 10.56 29.50 -14.52
C ASN A 56 10.55 27.95 -14.61
N VAL A 57 9.94 27.30 -13.62
CA VAL A 57 9.64 25.86 -13.73
C VAL A 57 8.59 25.69 -14.83
N PRO A 58 8.79 24.78 -15.81
CA PRO A 58 7.87 24.61 -16.94
C PRO A 58 6.60 23.85 -16.51
N ILE A 59 5.73 24.52 -15.75
CA ILE A 59 4.46 23.98 -15.28
C ILE A 59 3.43 24.14 -16.41
N GLU A 60 2.78 23.04 -16.79
CA GLU A 60 1.77 23.03 -17.86
C GLU A 60 0.35 22.89 -17.35
N LEU A 61 0.15 22.29 -16.17
CA LEU A 61 -1.16 22.05 -15.55
C LEU A 61 -1.12 22.31 -14.04
N SER A 62 -2.28 22.67 -13.50
CA SER A 62 -2.52 22.70 -12.06
C SER A 62 -3.73 21.83 -11.72
N LEU A 63 -3.59 20.90 -10.78
CA LEU A 63 -4.64 20.01 -10.33
C LEU A 63 -4.76 20.06 -8.81
N ALA A 64 -5.95 20.37 -8.32
CA ALA A 64 -6.32 20.23 -6.92
C ALA A 64 -7.13 18.95 -6.71
N LEU A 65 -6.67 18.07 -5.80
CA LEU A 65 -7.34 16.84 -5.46
C LEU A 65 -8.12 17.01 -4.15
N HIS A 66 -9.41 16.76 -4.22
CA HIS A 66 -10.36 16.92 -3.13
C HIS A 66 -11.21 15.67 -2.94
N SER A 67 -11.86 15.59 -1.79
CA SER A 67 -13.02 14.73 -1.54
C SER A 67 -14.20 15.62 -1.16
N ASP A 68 -15.34 15.39 -1.78
CA ASP A 68 -16.56 16.16 -1.54
C ASP A 68 -17.40 15.59 -0.38
N ALA A 69 -18.39 16.34 0.05
CA ALA A 69 -19.46 15.89 0.93
C ALA A 69 -20.66 15.42 0.10
N GLY A 70 -21.48 14.54 0.68
CA GLY A 70 -22.71 14.04 0.07
C GLY A 70 -22.76 12.53 -0.06
N TYR A 71 -23.96 12.02 -0.27
CA TYR A 71 -24.20 10.57 -0.32
C TYR A 71 -25.52 10.30 -1.04
N ASN A 72 -25.65 9.09 -1.59
CA ASN A 72 -26.93 8.61 -2.10
C ASN A 72 -27.79 8.05 -0.98
N ARG A 73 -29.09 8.38 -1.01
CA ARG A 73 -30.03 7.97 0.07
C ARG A 73 -30.22 6.46 0.20
N ASP A 74 -29.85 5.69 -0.83
CA ASP A 74 -29.91 4.24 -0.79
C ASP A 74 -28.79 3.61 0.07
N GLY A 75 -27.76 4.40 0.44
CA GLY A 75 -26.59 3.96 1.22
C GLY A 75 -25.72 2.90 0.53
N LYS A 76 -25.99 2.57 -0.73
CA LYS A 76 -25.36 1.46 -1.48
C LYS A 76 -24.61 1.89 -2.73
N SER A 77 -25.13 2.86 -3.44
CA SER A 77 -24.51 3.38 -4.67
C SER A 77 -23.48 4.48 -4.32
N THR A 78 -22.39 4.51 -5.10
CA THR A 78 -21.35 5.53 -4.94
C THR A 78 -21.86 6.92 -5.27
N TRP A 79 -21.42 7.94 -4.53
CA TRP A 79 -21.65 9.34 -4.85
C TRP A 79 -20.83 9.76 -6.06
N GLY A 80 -19.57 9.32 -6.11
CA GLY A 80 -18.69 9.38 -7.26
C GLY A 80 -18.02 10.74 -7.49
N ALA A 81 -17.50 10.91 -8.71
CA ALA A 81 -16.60 12.00 -9.07
C ALA A 81 -17.31 13.22 -9.67
N LEU A 82 -16.81 14.41 -9.28
CA LEU A 82 -17.15 15.72 -9.81
C LEU A 82 -15.87 16.47 -10.16
N SER A 83 -15.88 17.30 -11.19
CA SER A 83 -14.76 18.23 -11.42
C SER A 83 -15.24 19.66 -11.62
N ILE A 84 -14.34 20.60 -11.35
CA ILE A 84 -14.61 22.04 -11.35
C ILE A 84 -13.57 22.75 -12.21
N CYS A 85 -14.03 23.70 -13.02
CA CYS A 85 -13.20 24.63 -13.77
C CYS A 85 -13.78 26.06 -13.63
N THR A 86 -13.05 27.07 -14.10
CA THR A 86 -13.53 28.46 -14.23
C THR A 86 -13.26 28.92 -15.65
N THR A 87 -14.31 29.22 -16.42
CA THR A 87 -14.17 29.65 -17.83
C THR A 87 -14.48 31.12 -18.05
N ASP A 88 -15.33 31.76 -17.24
CA ASP A 88 -15.81 33.12 -17.42
C ASP A 88 -14.96 34.21 -16.71
N PHE A 89 -13.81 33.87 -16.18
CA PHE A 89 -12.92 34.80 -15.50
C PHE A 89 -11.88 35.38 -16.47
N ASN A 90 -11.58 36.69 -16.37
CA ASN A 90 -10.64 37.42 -17.23
C ASN A 90 -10.93 37.22 -18.73
N ASP A 91 -12.18 37.55 -19.13
CA ASP A 91 -12.68 37.42 -20.51
C ASP A 91 -12.46 36.02 -21.14
N GLY A 92 -12.49 34.99 -20.30
CA GLY A 92 -12.31 33.61 -20.72
C GLY A 92 -10.85 33.21 -21.05
N MET A 93 -9.89 34.04 -20.66
CA MET A 93 -8.48 33.83 -20.99
C MET A 93 -7.60 33.66 -19.75
N LEU A 94 -6.55 32.85 -19.86
CA LEU A 94 -5.39 32.88 -18.98
C LEU A 94 -4.50 34.07 -19.34
N ASN A 95 -3.66 34.55 -18.42
CA ASN A 95 -2.75 35.67 -18.72
C ASN A 95 -1.72 35.36 -19.82
N SER A 96 -1.47 34.08 -20.07
CA SER A 96 -0.66 33.60 -21.20
C SER A 96 -1.34 33.76 -22.57
N GLY A 97 -2.61 34.17 -22.62
CA GLY A 97 -3.40 34.22 -23.86
C GLY A 97 -4.06 32.89 -24.24
N VAL A 98 -3.91 31.83 -23.45
CA VAL A 98 -4.58 30.55 -23.66
C VAL A 98 -6.03 30.64 -23.17
N SER A 99 -6.96 30.11 -23.96
CA SER A 99 -8.37 30.06 -23.56
C SER A 99 -8.60 29.19 -22.32
N ARG A 100 -9.43 29.63 -21.39
CA ARG A 100 -9.84 28.84 -20.21
C ARG A 100 -10.69 27.62 -20.57
N MET A 101 -11.10 27.48 -21.83
CA MET A 101 -11.69 26.23 -22.32
C MET A 101 -10.74 25.06 -22.20
N ALA A 102 -9.42 25.28 -22.26
CA ALA A 102 -8.40 24.25 -21.97
C ALA A 102 -8.55 23.68 -20.55
N SER A 103 -8.85 24.52 -19.53
CA SER A 103 -9.17 24.06 -18.17
C SER A 103 -10.44 23.22 -18.13
N LYS A 104 -11.47 23.59 -18.90
CA LYS A 104 -12.74 22.84 -18.96
C LYS A 104 -12.56 21.47 -19.61
N ASP A 105 -11.77 21.39 -20.67
CA ASP A 105 -11.47 20.12 -21.35
C ASP A 105 -10.65 19.19 -20.44
N PHE A 106 -9.67 19.72 -19.72
CA PHE A 106 -8.90 18.97 -18.73
C PHE A 106 -9.80 18.47 -17.58
N ALA A 107 -10.62 19.33 -16.99
CA ALA A 107 -11.55 18.97 -15.91
C ALA A 107 -12.54 17.88 -16.35
N ARG A 108 -13.09 17.99 -17.58
CA ARG A 108 -13.97 16.97 -18.14
C ARG A 108 -13.27 15.64 -18.31
N ALA A 109 -12.06 15.65 -18.87
CA ALA A 109 -11.28 14.44 -19.09
C ALA A 109 -10.95 13.73 -17.76
N LEU A 110 -10.56 14.48 -16.70
CA LEU A 110 -10.29 13.94 -15.38
C LEU A 110 -11.49 13.19 -14.81
N ARG A 111 -12.66 13.83 -14.78
CA ARG A 111 -13.89 13.21 -14.26
C ARG A 111 -14.30 11.98 -15.07
N ASP A 112 -14.39 12.13 -16.40
CA ASP A 112 -14.93 11.09 -17.27
C ASP A 112 -14.04 9.85 -17.33
N ASN A 113 -12.71 10.03 -17.38
CA ASN A 113 -11.77 8.92 -17.34
C ASN A 113 -11.75 8.24 -15.97
N LEU A 114 -11.78 9.02 -14.86
CA LEU A 114 -11.86 8.45 -13.52
C LEU A 114 -13.10 7.56 -13.36
N VAL A 115 -14.27 8.06 -13.75
CA VAL A 115 -15.52 7.28 -13.71
C VAL A 115 -15.40 6.01 -14.54
N THR A 116 -14.87 6.10 -15.75
CA THR A 116 -14.70 4.94 -16.65
C THR A 116 -13.77 3.89 -16.05
N ASP A 117 -12.59 4.31 -15.59
CA ASP A 117 -11.57 3.40 -15.06
C ASP A 117 -12.03 2.74 -13.76
N ILE A 118 -12.59 3.51 -12.83
CA ILE A 118 -13.05 2.97 -11.55
C ILE A 118 -14.28 2.07 -11.76
N SER A 119 -15.20 2.43 -12.66
CA SER A 119 -16.34 1.55 -12.99
C SER A 119 -15.89 0.22 -13.60
N ALA A 120 -14.83 0.21 -14.40
CA ALA A 120 -14.28 -1.02 -14.97
C ALA A 120 -13.69 -1.96 -13.90
N ILE A 121 -13.25 -1.41 -12.76
CA ILE A 121 -12.59 -2.17 -11.69
C ILE A 121 -13.58 -2.52 -10.57
N TYR A 122 -14.38 -1.58 -10.11
CA TYR A 122 -15.22 -1.69 -8.90
C TYR A 122 -16.72 -1.82 -9.18
N GLY A 123 -17.15 -1.79 -10.44
CA GLY A 123 -18.55 -1.69 -10.82
C GLY A 123 -19.01 -0.24 -10.93
N GLU A 124 -20.31 0.00 -11.02
CA GLU A 124 -20.88 1.33 -11.26
C GLU A 124 -20.34 2.38 -10.28
N PHE A 125 -19.68 3.41 -10.82
CA PHE A 125 -19.14 4.53 -10.07
C PHE A 125 -19.81 5.83 -10.48
N GLY A 126 -20.30 6.61 -9.53
CA GLY A 126 -21.12 7.79 -9.76
C GLY A 126 -20.42 8.85 -10.62
N LYS A 127 -21.10 9.29 -11.69
CA LYS A 127 -20.68 10.43 -12.52
C LYS A 127 -21.50 11.64 -12.15
N ARG A 128 -20.87 12.63 -11.55
CA ARG A 128 -21.50 13.88 -11.13
C ARG A 128 -21.24 14.98 -12.14
N TYR A 129 -21.47 16.23 -11.74
CA TYR A 129 -21.41 17.40 -12.61
C TYR A 129 -19.97 17.77 -13.03
N LEU A 130 -19.88 18.49 -14.15
CA LEU A 130 -18.74 19.35 -14.47
C LEU A 130 -19.19 20.77 -14.11
N TRP A 131 -18.70 21.31 -13.01
CA TRP A 131 -19.06 22.63 -12.55
C TRP A 131 -18.15 23.71 -13.14
N ASP A 132 -18.76 24.74 -13.70
CA ASP A 132 -18.08 25.97 -14.07
C ASP A 132 -18.32 26.97 -12.94
N ARG A 133 -17.33 27.09 -12.04
CA ARG A 133 -17.46 27.84 -10.79
C ARG A 133 -16.17 28.60 -10.48
N ASN A 134 -16.33 29.81 -9.90
CA ASN A 134 -15.24 30.68 -9.56
C ASN A 134 -14.60 30.31 -8.21
N TYR A 135 -13.72 29.29 -8.22
CA TYR A 135 -12.88 28.91 -7.07
C TYR A 135 -11.47 29.43 -7.25
N SER A 136 -10.73 29.69 -6.13
CA SER A 136 -9.36 30.19 -6.22
C SER A 136 -8.42 29.23 -6.93
N GLU A 137 -8.57 27.92 -6.71
CA GLU A 137 -7.73 26.86 -7.32
C GLU A 137 -7.98 26.65 -8.82
N THR A 138 -9.07 27.20 -9.38
CA THR A 138 -9.36 27.16 -10.82
C THR A 138 -9.29 28.53 -11.49
N ARG A 139 -9.35 29.62 -10.72
CA ARG A 139 -9.27 30.99 -11.22
C ARG A 139 -7.85 31.55 -11.24
N LEU A 140 -7.11 31.37 -10.11
CA LEU A 140 -5.80 32.01 -9.90
C LEU A 140 -4.63 31.37 -10.66
N PRO A 141 -4.59 30.03 -10.93
CA PRO A 141 -3.50 29.49 -11.72
C PRO A 141 -3.42 30.10 -13.11
N GLU A 142 -2.19 30.36 -13.57
CA GLU A 142 -1.92 30.93 -14.90
C GLU A 142 -1.64 29.86 -15.96
N VAL A 143 -1.97 28.63 -15.63
CA VAL A 143 -1.99 27.45 -16.51
C VAL A 143 -3.36 26.79 -16.48
N PRO A 144 -3.72 25.93 -17.45
CA PRO A 144 -4.95 25.13 -17.39
C PRO A 144 -5.07 24.40 -16.06
N SER A 145 -6.21 24.54 -15.39
CA SER A 145 -6.38 24.08 -14.01
C SER A 145 -7.74 23.45 -13.76
N ALA A 146 -7.80 22.50 -12.85
CA ALA A 146 -9.03 21.84 -12.43
C ALA A 146 -8.98 21.49 -10.94
N ILE A 147 -10.16 21.44 -10.31
CA ILE A 147 -10.39 20.70 -9.08
C ILE A 147 -11.05 19.37 -9.48
N LEU A 148 -10.56 18.27 -8.91
CA LEU A 148 -11.19 16.96 -9.01
C LEU A 148 -11.65 16.53 -7.62
N GLU A 149 -12.96 16.51 -7.41
CA GLU A 149 -13.60 15.84 -6.28
C GLU A 149 -13.67 14.36 -6.64
N MET A 150 -12.70 13.58 -6.17
CA MET A 150 -12.51 12.20 -6.60
C MET A 150 -13.66 11.28 -6.17
N LEU A 151 -14.26 11.58 -5.01
CA LEU A 151 -15.31 10.79 -4.35
C LEU A 151 -15.86 11.58 -3.15
N SER A 152 -16.79 11.00 -2.40
CA SER A 152 -17.32 11.61 -1.18
C SER A 152 -16.81 10.93 0.09
N HIS A 153 -16.28 11.74 1.02
CA HIS A 153 -15.91 11.28 2.36
C HIS A 153 -17.11 11.03 3.29
N GLN A 154 -18.34 11.30 2.85
CA GLN A 154 -19.59 10.99 3.56
C GLN A 154 -20.31 9.76 3.00
N SER A 155 -19.88 9.23 1.87
CA SER A 155 -20.46 8.06 1.23
C SER A 155 -19.67 6.79 1.60
N PHE A 156 -20.32 5.85 2.27
CA PHE A 156 -19.66 4.59 2.65
C PHE A 156 -19.14 3.78 1.45
N PRO A 157 -19.94 3.60 0.37
CA PRO A 157 -19.43 2.94 -0.85
C PRO A 157 -18.20 3.62 -1.46
N ASP A 158 -18.15 4.95 -1.47
CA ASP A 158 -16.99 5.71 -1.94
C ASP A 158 -15.78 5.48 -1.03
N MET A 159 -15.99 5.55 0.29
CA MET A 159 -14.92 5.38 1.26
C MET A 159 -14.36 3.96 1.31
N ARG A 160 -15.14 2.94 0.96
CA ARG A 160 -14.62 1.58 0.76
C ARG A 160 -13.56 1.54 -0.34
N ILE A 161 -13.74 2.30 -1.42
CA ILE A 161 -12.74 2.44 -2.49
C ILE A 161 -11.57 3.32 -2.00
N ALA A 162 -11.88 4.44 -1.32
CA ALA A 162 -10.88 5.39 -0.86
C ALA A 162 -9.93 4.82 0.22
N GLN A 163 -10.41 3.95 1.07
CA GLN A 163 -9.58 3.32 2.11
C GLN A 163 -8.80 2.11 1.60
N ASP A 164 -9.26 1.46 0.54
CA ASP A 164 -8.55 0.35 -0.10
C ASP A 164 -7.27 0.87 -0.79
N PRO A 165 -6.05 0.36 -0.44
CA PRO A 165 -4.82 0.74 -1.12
C PRO A 165 -4.84 0.49 -2.63
N MET A 166 -5.53 -0.57 -3.09
CA MET A 166 -5.71 -0.84 -4.51
C MET A 166 -6.67 0.16 -5.17
N GLY A 167 -7.68 0.64 -4.43
CA GLY A 167 -8.56 1.73 -4.86
C GLY A 167 -7.80 3.06 -5.02
N LYS A 168 -6.94 3.39 -4.06
CA LYS A 168 -6.04 4.56 -4.15
C LYS A 168 -5.12 4.47 -5.37
N PHE A 169 -4.55 3.30 -5.62
CA PHE A 169 -3.71 3.07 -6.80
C PHE A 169 -4.50 3.24 -8.11
N ALA A 170 -5.72 2.68 -8.19
CA ALA A 170 -6.58 2.80 -9.37
C ALA A 170 -6.96 4.25 -9.67
N ILE A 171 -7.35 5.02 -8.65
CA ILE A 171 -7.65 6.45 -8.76
C ILE A 171 -6.41 7.23 -9.24
N ALA A 172 -5.27 7.04 -8.58
CA ALA A 172 -4.02 7.71 -8.94
C ALA A 172 -3.57 7.37 -10.37
N ARG A 173 -3.71 6.09 -10.78
CA ARG A 173 -3.38 5.65 -12.14
C ARG A 173 -4.31 6.26 -13.18
N SER A 174 -5.60 6.39 -12.91
CA SER A 174 -6.56 7.05 -13.82
C SER A 174 -6.22 8.52 -14.01
N ILE A 175 -5.90 9.23 -12.92
CA ILE A 175 -5.46 10.63 -12.98
C ILE A 175 -4.16 10.76 -13.78
N TYR A 176 -3.17 9.92 -13.50
CA TYR A 176 -1.90 9.88 -14.23
C TYR A 176 -2.11 9.65 -15.74
N LYS A 177 -2.92 8.68 -16.13
CA LYS A 177 -3.26 8.40 -17.54
C LYS A 177 -3.92 9.60 -18.20
N THR A 178 -4.82 10.27 -17.49
CA THR A 178 -5.51 11.45 -18.01
C THR A 178 -4.55 12.62 -18.24
N ILE A 179 -3.68 12.92 -17.28
CA ILE A 179 -2.65 13.96 -17.40
C ILE A 179 -1.72 13.63 -18.58
N LEU A 180 -1.21 12.39 -18.64
CA LEU A 180 -0.31 11.94 -19.70
C LEU A 180 -0.96 12.09 -21.09
N ARG A 181 -2.22 11.68 -21.23
CA ARG A 181 -2.97 11.80 -22.49
C ARG A 181 -3.17 13.26 -22.87
N TYR A 182 -3.58 14.10 -21.92
CA TYR A 182 -3.84 15.52 -22.16
C TYR A 182 -2.56 16.26 -22.61
N ILE A 183 -1.45 16.08 -21.88
CA ILE A 183 -0.17 16.74 -22.23
C ILE A 183 0.37 16.22 -23.55
N ASN A 184 0.42 14.90 -23.75
CA ASN A 184 0.96 14.35 -24.99
C ASN A 184 0.15 14.73 -26.20
N SER A 185 -1.19 14.84 -26.08
CA SER A 185 -2.04 15.34 -27.16
C SER A 185 -1.74 16.78 -27.52
N ASN A 186 -1.45 17.65 -26.54
CA ASN A 186 -1.10 19.06 -26.79
C ASN A 186 0.29 19.23 -27.42
N HIS A 187 1.15 18.23 -27.30
CA HIS A 187 2.52 18.23 -27.84
C HIS A 187 2.70 17.29 -29.04
N ASP A 188 1.64 16.74 -29.61
CA ASP A 188 1.68 15.76 -30.71
C ASP A 188 2.60 14.56 -30.42
N LYS A 189 2.66 14.13 -29.14
CA LYS A 189 3.45 13.00 -28.67
C LYS A 189 2.62 11.73 -28.55
N PRO A 190 3.24 10.53 -28.76
CA PRO A 190 2.52 9.27 -28.57
C PRO A 190 2.11 9.06 -27.12
N TYR A 191 0.93 8.49 -26.93
CA TYR A 191 0.41 8.09 -25.65
C TYR A 191 0.87 6.65 -25.32
N VAL A 192 1.72 6.51 -24.31
CA VAL A 192 2.17 5.21 -23.80
C VAL A 192 2.19 5.27 -22.27
N VAL A 193 1.45 4.38 -21.62
CA VAL A 193 1.37 4.30 -20.16
C VAL A 193 2.46 3.37 -19.64
N GLN A 194 3.06 3.70 -18.49
CA GLN A 194 4.01 2.82 -17.82
C GLN A 194 3.39 1.47 -17.47
N PRO A 195 4.18 0.36 -17.47
CA PRO A 195 3.67 -0.97 -17.17
C PRO A 195 3.19 -1.15 -15.73
N LEU A 196 2.52 -2.26 -15.46
CA LEU A 196 2.31 -2.78 -14.10
C LEU A 196 3.55 -3.54 -13.62
N ALA A 197 3.70 -3.67 -12.30
CA ALA A 197 4.79 -4.43 -11.68
C ALA A 197 4.78 -5.90 -12.14
N PRO A 198 5.94 -6.53 -12.36
CA PRO A 198 6.00 -7.97 -12.63
C PRO A 198 5.53 -8.79 -11.44
N LYS A 199 5.09 -10.04 -11.70
CA LYS A 199 4.63 -11.01 -10.69
C LYS A 199 5.44 -12.32 -10.76
N ASN A 200 5.17 -13.24 -9.83
CA ASN A 200 5.81 -14.57 -9.76
C ASN A 200 7.35 -14.46 -9.74
N PHE A 201 7.87 -13.52 -9.00
CA PHE A 201 9.32 -13.32 -8.92
C PHE A 201 10.00 -14.45 -8.18
N SER A 202 11.14 -14.92 -8.70
CA SER A 202 11.95 -15.96 -8.07
C SER A 202 13.44 -15.72 -8.30
N VAL A 203 14.23 -16.10 -7.31
CA VAL A 203 15.69 -16.07 -7.32
C VAL A 203 16.17 -17.45 -6.85
N GLU A 204 16.56 -18.28 -7.80
CA GLU A 204 17.11 -19.62 -7.54
C GLU A 204 18.61 -19.64 -7.79
N LEU A 205 19.33 -20.56 -7.14
CA LEU A 205 20.77 -20.69 -7.30
C LEU A 205 21.15 -21.78 -8.31
N ASP A 206 22.13 -21.48 -9.13
CA ASP A 206 22.84 -22.43 -9.97
C ASP A 206 24.35 -22.17 -9.76
N ASP A 207 24.97 -22.96 -8.88
CA ASP A 207 26.32 -22.70 -8.35
C ASP A 207 26.42 -21.25 -7.81
N ASN A 208 27.38 -20.48 -8.27
CA ASN A 208 27.57 -19.07 -7.87
C ASN A 208 26.76 -18.06 -8.72
N PHE A 209 25.71 -18.51 -9.38
CA PHE A 209 24.82 -17.65 -10.13
C PHE A 209 23.42 -17.61 -9.49
N ALA A 210 22.88 -16.41 -9.36
CA ALA A 210 21.49 -16.18 -9.08
C ALA A 210 20.69 -16.16 -10.40
N ASN A 211 19.76 -17.10 -10.57
CA ASN A 211 18.83 -17.18 -11.68
C ASN A 211 17.55 -16.46 -11.29
N LEU A 212 17.35 -15.27 -11.82
CA LEU A 212 16.19 -14.44 -11.61
C LEU A 212 15.16 -14.71 -12.69
N SER A 213 13.89 -14.87 -12.31
CA SER A 213 12.81 -14.99 -13.28
C SER A 213 11.50 -14.44 -12.73
N TRP A 214 10.68 -13.86 -13.61
CA TRP A 214 9.40 -13.21 -13.27
C TRP A 214 8.38 -13.39 -14.41
N THR A 215 7.17 -12.91 -14.19
CA THR A 215 6.11 -12.91 -15.20
C THR A 215 5.65 -11.47 -15.44
N PRO A 216 5.56 -11.00 -16.70
CA PRO A 216 4.99 -9.69 -17.00
C PRO A 216 3.50 -9.64 -16.61
N GLN A 217 3.08 -8.53 -16.02
CA GLN A 217 1.68 -8.27 -15.78
C GLN A 217 1.12 -7.39 -16.90
N LEU A 218 0.02 -7.83 -17.52
CA LEU A 218 -0.69 -7.05 -18.53
C LEU A 218 -1.80 -6.24 -17.85
N ASP A 219 -1.97 -5.00 -18.30
CA ASP A 219 -3.08 -4.15 -17.88
C ASP A 219 -4.26 -4.38 -18.84
N SER A 220 -5.36 -4.96 -18.34
CA SER A 220 -6.52 -5.31 -19.16
C SER A 220 -7.28 -4.11 -19.69
N ILE A 221 -7.17 -2.97 -19.02
CA ILE A 221 -7.87 -1.72 -19.38
C ILE A 221 -6.95 -0.71 -20.07
N GLU A 222 -5.63 -1.00 -20.17
CA GLU A 222 -4.66 -0.08 -20.78
C GLU A 222 -3.63 -0.85 -21.64
N PRO A 223 -3.97 -1.17 -22.90
CA PRO A 223 -3.09 -1.95 -23.79
C PRO A 223 -1.73 -1.31 -24.07
N SER A 224 -1.61 0.02 -23.97
CA SER A 224 -0.34 0.73 -24.18
C SER A 224 0.68 0.44 -23.07
N ALA A 225 0.22 -0.04 -21.90
CA ALA A 225 1.06 -0.34 -20.74
C ALA A 225 1.83 -1.67 -20.85
N ARG A 226 1.92 -2.27 -22.05
CA ARG A 226 2.62 -3.54 -22.25
C ARG A 226 4.12 -3.40 -21.99
N PRO A 227 4.73 -4.25 -21.12
CA PRO A 227 6.17 -4.29 -20.92
C PRO A 227 6.93 -4.65 -22.19
N THR A 228 8.04 -3.97 -22.45
CA THR A 228 8.96 -4.27 -23.56
C THR A 228 10.35 -4.66 -23.08
N ARG A 229 10.70 -4.28 -21.86
CA ARG A 229 11.97 -4.54 -21.19
C ARG A 229 11.75 -4.57 -19.68
N TYR A 230 12.80 -4.87 -18.94
CA TYR A 230 12.81 -4.87 -17.48
C TYR A 230 14.10 -4.24 -16.98
N ILE A 231 14.07 -3.72 -15.76
CA ILE A 231 15.25 -3.26 -15.05
C ILE A 231 15.38 -4.09 -13.76
N VAL A 232 16.56 -4.67 -13.55
CA VAL A 232 16.88 -5.49 -12.40
C VAL A 232 17.81 -4.70 -11.50
N TYR A 233 17.36 -4.44 -10.29
CA TYR A 233 18.12 -3.77 -9.25
C TYR A 233 18.77 -4.78 -8.33
N LYS A 234 20.01 -4.53 -7.95
CA LYS A 234 20.81 -5.36 -7.06
C LYS A 234 21.32 -4.54 -5.86
N ALA A 235 21.24 -5.12 -4.68
CA ALA A 235 21.88 -4.60 -3.47
C ALA A 235 22.78 -5.68 -2.86
N GLU A 236 23.86 -5.28 -2.20
CA GLU A 236 24.81 -6.17 -1.54
C GLU A 236 24.83 -5.92 -0.02
N GLY A 237 24.62 -6.95 0.77
CA GLY A 237 24.66 -6.90 2.23
C GLY A 237 23.65 -5.92 2.83
N LYS A 238 24.13 -4.83 3.43
CA LYS A 238 23.34 -3.73 3.99
C LYS A 238 23.32 -2.48 3.09
N GLY A 239 23.93 -2.57 1.90
CA GLY A 239 23.97 -1.45 0.95
C GLY A 239 22.63 -1.15 0.31
N GLY A 240 22.52 0.02 -0.31
CA GLY A 240 21.38 0.39 -1.16
C GLY A 240 21.40 -0.36 -2.49
N PHE A 241 20.29 -0.25 -3.22
CA PHE A 241 20.21 -0.75 -4.59
C PHE A 241 21.07 0.08 -5.55
N ASP A 242 21.62 -0.59 -6.54
CA ASP A 242 22.34 0.03 -7.66
C ASP A 242 21.36 0.78 -8.61
N ASN A 243 21.90 1.32 -9.70
CA ASN A 243 21.10 2.02 -10.73
C ASN A 243 20.36 1.06 -11.67
N GLY A 244 20.43 -0.24 -11.41
CA GLY A 244 19.77 -1.29 -12.18
C GLY A 244 20.40 -1.63 -13.52
N THR A 245 20.13 -2.84 -13.97
CA THR A 245 20.57 -3.37 -15.28
C THR A 245 19.35 -3.67 -16.14
N VAL A 246 19.30 -3.09 -17.35
CA VAL A 246 18.18 -3.30 -18.27
C VAL A 246 18.33 -4.62 -19.02
N VAL A 247 17.29 -5.45 -18.99
CA VAL A 247 17.20 -6.73 -19.69
C VAL A 247 15.97 -6.79 -20.58
N ARG A 248 16.02 -7.62 -21.65
CA ARG A 248 14.91 -7.74 -22.61
C ARG A 248 13.94 -8.88 -22.29
N ARG A 249 14.43 -9.93 -21.63
CA ARG A 249 13.65 -11.13 -21.31
C ARG A 249 13.17 -11.08 -19.86
N PRO A 250 12.10 -11.79 -19.50
CA PRO A 250 11.60 -11.85 -18.13
C PRO A 250 12.44 -12.81 -17.26
N ASN A 251 13.73 -12.86 -17.48
CA ASN A 251 14.72 -13.60 -16.70
C ASN A 251 16.12 -13.03 -16.96
N CYS A 252 17.00 -13.25 -15.99
CA CYS A 252 18.45 -13.03 -16.16
C CYS A 252 19.24 -13.87 -15.15
N GLN A 253 20.53 -13.97 -15.39
CA GLN A 253 21.49 -14.62 -14.50
C GLN A 253 22.49 -13.60 -13.99
N ILE A 254 22.75 -13.59 -12.69
CA ILE A 254 23.68 -12.66 -12.03
C ILE A 254 24.71 -13.45 -11.26
N LYS A 255 26.00 -13.24 -11.56
CA LYS A 255 27.10 -13.85 -10.82
C LYS A 255 27.21 -13.24 -9.44
N MET A 256 27.34 -14.08 -8.41
CA MET A 256 27.48 -13.69 -7.01
C MET A 256 28.88 -14.03 -6.48
N GLU A 257 29.36 -13.23 -5.55
CA GLU A 257 30.55 -13.53 -4.78
C GLU A 257 30.19 -14.46 -3.60
N PRO A 258 31.04 -15.46 -3.31
CA PRO A 258 30.81 -16.35 -2.18
C PRO A 258 30.68 -15.62 -0.85
N GLY A 259 29.72 -16.04 -0.03
CA GLY A 259 29.49 -15.52 1.32
C GLY A 259 28.83 -14.15 1.39
N LYS A 260 28.52 -13.51 0.26
CA LYS A 260 27.78 -12.24 0.21
C LYS A 260 26.29 -12.48 0.02
N LEU A 261 25.47 -11.83 0.84
CA LEU A 261 24.03 -11.78 0.67
C LEU A 261 23.69 -10.71 -0.37
N TYR A 262 22.96 -11.10 -1.40
CA TYR A 262 22.40 -10.18 -2.41
C TYR A 262 20.91 -10.03 -2.25
N SER A 263 20.40 -8.87 -2.60
CA SER A 263 18.96 -8.61 -2.67
C SER A 263 18.62 -8.05 -4.05
N PHE A 264 17.48 -8.47 -4.59
CA PHE A 264 17.03 -8.16 -5.94
C PHE A 264 15.59 -7.70 -5.95
N LYS A 265 15.27 -6.76 -6.82
CA LYS A 265 13.90 -6.40 -7.22
C LYS A 265 13.88 -6.07 -8.71
N VAL A 266 12.74 -6.21 -9.35
CA VAL A 266 12.60 -6.03 -10.80
C VAL A 266 11.44 -5.11 -11.09
N ALA A 267 11.65 -4.13 -11.98
CA ALA A 267 10.58 -3.32 -12.53
C ALA A 267 10.44 -3.56 -14.04
N ALA A 268 9.24 -3.38 -14.56
CA ALA A 268 8.94 -3.47 -15.98
C ALA A 268 9.11 -2.10 -16.64
N LEU A 269 9.56 -2.10 -17.89
CA LEU A 269 9.83 -0.89 -18.69
C LEU A 269 9.10 -0.93 -20.02
N ASN A 270 8.64 0.24 -20.47
CA ASN A 270 8.27 0.54 -21.84
C ASN A 270 8.61 1.99 -22.18
N ALA A 271 8.12 2.51 -23.31
CA ALA A 271 8.34 3.91 -23.68
C ALA A 271 7.64 4.93 -22.76
N GLY A 272 6.63 4.50 -22.00
CA GLY A 272 5.91 5.33 -21.03
C GLY A 272 6.59 5.44 -19.67
N GLY A 273 7.62 4.62 -19.41
CA GLY A 273 8.37 4.67 -18.16
C GLY A 273 8.55 3.33 -17.46
N GLU A 274 8.89 3.42 -16.19
CA GLU A 274 9.17 2.32 -15.28
C GLU A 274 7.99 2.06 -14.35
N SER A 275 7.65 0.77 -14.13
CA SER A 275 6.64 0.34 -13.17
C SER A 275 7.12 0.44 -11.73
N PHE A 276 6.20 0.26 -10.77
CA PHE A 276 6.60 -0.18 -9.43
C PHE A 276 7.39 -1.49 -9.52
N PRO A 277 8.33 -1.75 -8.61
CA PRO A 277 9.10 -3.00 -8.59
C PRO A 277 8.28 -4.17 -8.03
N THR A 278 8.78 -5.38 -8.22
CA THR A 278 8.39 -6.57 -7.46
C THR A 278 8.75 -6.41 -5.98
N GLU A 279 8.33 -7.37 -5.15
CA GLU A 279 8.92 -7.58 -3.83
C GLU A 279 10.44 -7.74 -3.90
N THR A 280 11.12 -7.46 -2.79
CA THR A 280 12.57 -7.67 -2.68
C THR A 280 12.86 -9.11 -2.25
N LEU A 281 13.54 -9.87 -3.10
CA LEU A 281 14.02 -11.20 -2.82
C LEU A 281 15.52 -11.22 -2.57
N SER A 282 16.02 -12.24 -1.89
CA SER A 282 17.43 -12.36 -1.53
C SER A 282 18.03 -13.71 -1.89
N ALA A 283 19.32 -13.74 -2.14
CA ALA A 283 20.07 -14.96 -2.36
C ALA A 283 21.48 -14.88 -1.74
N LEU A 284 21.99 -16.05 -1.29
CA LEU A 284 23.36 -16.21 -0.78
C LEU A 284 23.95 -17.50 -1.34
N TYR A 285 25.10 -17.38 -1.97
CA TYR A 285 25.93 -18.52 -2.33
C TYR A 285 27.02 -18.75 -1.28
N ASN A 286 27.00 -19.94 -0.66
CA ASN A 286 28.03 -20.39 0.26
C ASN A 286 28.70 -21.64 -0.32
N PRO A 287 29.95 -21.58 -0.79
CA PRO A 287 30.63 -22.70 -1.45
C PRO A 287 30.89 -23.91 -0.53
N THR A 288 30.82 -23.71 0.80
CA THR A 288 30.96 -24.78 1.77
C THR A 288 29.65 -25.43 2.19
N ALA A 289 28.53 -24.86 1.78
CA ALA A 289 27.20 -25.35 2.09
C ALA A 289 26.82 -26.53 1.19
N THR A 290 26.35 -27.61 1.78
CA THR A 290 25.76 -28.75 1.07
C THR A 290 24.23 -28.72 1.08
N LYS A 291 23.64 -27.72 1.69
CA LYS A 291 22.20 -27.59 1.91
C LYS A 291 21.74 -26.19 1.51
N SER A 292 20.54 -26.13 0.96
CA SER A 292 19.89 -24.88 0.57
C SER A 292 18.59 -24.67 1.32
N VAL A 293 18.29 -23.41 1.66
CA VAL A 293 17.03 -22.97 2.25
C VAL A 293 16.32 -22.08 1.24
N LEU A 294 15.00 -22.27 1.10
CA LEU A 294 14.13 -21.40 0.32
C LEU A 294 13.35 -20.48 1.26
N VAL A 295 13.46 -19.17 1.05
CA VAL A 295 12.62 -18.18 1.73
C VAL A 295 11.47 -17.80 0.78
N VAL A 296 10.24 -18.04 1.20
CA VAL A 296 9.03 -17.79 0.40
C VAL A 296 8.28 -16.60 0.96
N ASN A 297 8.16 -15.53 0.16
CA ASN A 297 7.29 -14.42 0.48
C ASN A 297 5.84 -14.77 0.14
N ASN A 298 4.99 -14.86 1.16
CA ASN A 298 3.55 -15.02 1.00
C ASN A 298 2.77 -13.82 1.54
N PHE A 299 3.47 -12.77 2.00
CA PHE A 299 2.84 -11.56 2.47
C PHE A 299 2.71 -10.57 1.32
N HIS A 300 1.55 -10.60 0.65
CA HIS A 300 1.19 -9.71 -0.46
C HIS A 300 0.07 -8.74 -0.12
N ARG A 301 -0.62 -8.97 0.99
CA ARG A 301 -1.82 -8.22 1.39
C ARG A 301 -1.55 -6.72 1.47
N LEU A 302 -2.45 -5.97 0.81
CA LEU A 302 -2.71 -4.55 0.99
C LEU A 302 -4.21 -4.41 1.23
N ALA A 303 -4.61 -3.83 2.36
CA ALA A 303 -6.00 -3.78 2.76
C ALA A 303 -6.33 -2.49 3.50
N SER A 304 -7.58 -2.04 3.40
CA SER A 304 -8.13 -1.00 4.27
C SER A 304 -8.23 -1.50 5.71
N PRO A 305 -8.48 -0.60 6.68
CA PRO A 305 -8.93 -1.02 8.00
C PRO A 305 -10.19 -1.89 7.90
N GLN A 306 -10.42 -2.72 8.92
CA GLN A 306 -11.58 -3.63 8.98
C GLN A 306 -12.87 -2.88 8.61
N VAL A 307 -13.55 -3.39 7.61
CA VAL A 307 -14.86 -2.90 7.18
C VAL A 307 -15.95 -3.50 8.09
N GLU A 308 -16.79 -2.64 8.62
CA GLU A 308 -17.97 -3.03 9.40
C GLU A 308 -19.22 -2.48 8.71
N ASP A 309 -20.21 -3.35 8.50
CA ASP A 309 -21.51 -3.02 7.96
C ASP A 309 -22.55 -3.92 8.61
N ASN A 310 -22.98 -3.56 9.81
CA ASN A 310 -23.91 -4.32 10.65
C ASN A 310 -24.91 -3.40 11.34
N ASP A 311 -25.80 -3.96 12.17
CA ASP A 311 -26.86 -3.20 12.86
C ASP A 311 -26.33 -2.12 13.83
N SER A 312 -25.06 -2.19 14.23
CA SER A 312 -24.48 -1.27 15.21
C SER A 312 -23.53 -0.26 14.59
N ILE A 313 -22.76 -0.64 13.56
CA ILE A 313 -21.70 0.17 12.98
C ILE A 313 -21.74 0.07 11.45
N GLN A 314 -21.61 1.20 10.77
CA GLN A 314 -21.23 1.25 9.35
C GLN A 314 -19.98 2.12 9.22
N GLY A 315 -18.86 1.51 8.80
CA GLY A 315 -17.58 2.22 8.69
C GLY A 315 -16.35 1.33 8.77
N PHE A 316 -15.30 1.84 9.42
CA PHE A 316 -13.99 1.20 9.50
C PHE A 316 -13.54 1.11 10.97
N ASP A 317 -13.23 -0.10 11.45
CA ASP A 317 -12.76 -0.34 12.81
C ASP A 317 -11.28 -0.73 12.84
N PHE A 318 -10.43 0.26 13.10
CA PHE A 318 -8.97 0.08 13.20
C PHE A 318 -8.54 -0.79 14.38
N ASN A 319 -9.36 -0.93 15.40
CA ASN A 319 -9.00 -1.75 16.57
C ASN A 319 -9.13 -3.24 16.25
N LYS A 320 -10.05 -3.61 15.35
CA LYS A 320 -10.17 -5.00 14.88
C LYS A 320 -9.09 -5.36 13.89
N ASP A 321 -8.83 -4.49 12.93
CA ASP A 321 -7.73 -4.60 11.98
C ASP A 321 -7.38 -3.19 11.47
N PRO A 322 -6.16 -2.70 11.67
CA PRO A 322 -5.75 -1.40 11.15
C PRO A 322 -5.56 -1.39 9.63
N GLY A 323 -5.71 -2.53 8.98
CA GLY A 323 -5.39 -2.72 7.58
C GLY A 323 -3.88 -2.83 7.34
N VAL A 324 -3.52 -2.89 6.07
CA VAL A 324 -2.12 -2.95 5.62
C VAL A 324 -1.94 -1.98 4.47
N SER A 325 -1.32 -0.86 4.72
CA SER A 325 -0.99 0.13 3.69
C SER A 325 0.28 -0.26 2.92
N TYR A 326 0.51 0.39 1.79
CA TYR A 326 1.79 0.30 1.09
C TYR A 326 2.86 1.12 1.84
N GLY A 327 3.85 0.43 2.39
CA GLY A 327 4.92 1.07 3.15
C GLY A 327 4.45 1.78 4.41
N LEU A 328 5.26 2.71 4.89
CA LEU A 328 4.96 3.54 6.05
C LEU A 328 3.93 4.61 5.69
N THR A 329 2.89 4.75 6.49
CA THR A 329 1.84 5.74 6.23
C THR A 329 1.33 6.41 7.50
N ALA A 330 0.91 7.67 7.36
CA ALA A 330 0.10 8.42 8.32
C ALA A 330 -1.38 8.50 7.85
N GLY A 331 -1.86 7.51 7.10
CA GLY A 331 -3.06 7.55 6.28
C GLY A 331 -4.39 7.76 7.00
N TRP A 332 -4.43 7.62 8.34
CA TRP A 332 -5.67 7.78 9.11
C TRP A 332 -5.53 8.84 10.19
N SER A 333 -6.61 9.60 10.42
CA SER A 333 -6.69 10.46 11.60
C SER A 333 -7.37 9.76 12.78
N GLY A 334 -8.25 8.79 12.54
CA GLY A 334 -8.92 8.02 13.60
C GLY A 334 -10.11 7.20 13.10
N LYS A 335 -10.91 6.69 14.02
CA LYS A 335 -12.09 5.86 13.75
C LYS A 335 -13.08 6.55 12.81
N GLN A 336 -13.63 5.78 11.89
CA GLN A 336 -14.69 6.19 10.97
C GLN A 336 -15.85 5.18 11.05
N THR A 337 -16.77 5.38 11.95
CA THR A 337 -17.88 4.43 12.23
C THR A 337 -19.27 5.04 12.03
N SER A 338 -19.34 6.25 11.45
CA SER A 338 -20.57 7.03 11.34
C SER A 338 -20.97 7.27 9.89
N PHE A 339 -21.31 6.20 9.15
CA PHE A 339 -21.78 6.30 7.76
C PHE A 339 -23.25 5.97 7.56
N ASP A 340 -23.92 5.33 8.54
CA ASP A 340 -25.33 5.01 8.41
C ASP A 340 -26.20 6.27 8.59
N ILE A 341 -26.89 6.65 7.54
CA ILE A 341 -27.74 7.85 7.51
C ILE A 341 -28.92 7.78 8.48
N ASN A 342 -29.39 6.56 8.84
CA ASN A 342 -30.50 6.37 9.76
C ASN A 342 -30.06 6.46 11.23
N ARG A 343 -28.75 6.35 11.48
CA ARG A 343 -28.15 6.43 12.82
C ARG A 343 -27.27 7.66 13.02
N MET A 344 -27.24 8.57 12.02
CA MET A 344 -26.46 9.80 12.09
C MET A 344 -26.84 10.61 13.35
N GLY A 345 -25.84 10.93 14.16
CA GLY A 345 -26.02 11.68 15.41
C GLY A 345 -26.46 10.86 16.62
N GLN A 346 -26.75 9.58 16.51
CA GLN A 346 -27.16 8.75 17.64
C GLN A 346 -26.01 8.39 18.57
N GLU A 347 -24.83 8.07 18.03
CA GLU A 347 -23.69 7.63 18.85
C GLU A 347 -22.85 8.78 19.43
N THR A 348 -22.80 9.94 18.78
CA THR A 348 -21.81 10.95 19.19
C THR A 348 -22.14 12.39 18.85
N THR A 349 -23.30 12.74 18.37
CA THR A 349 -23.58 14.09 17.82
C THR A 349 -22.69 14.48 16.62
N LYS A 350 -21.95 13.56 16.03
CA LYS A 350 -20.99 13.78 14.96
C LYS A 350 -21.65 13.57 13.60
N GLY A 351 -21.19 14.32 12.60
CA GLY A 351 -21.73 14.26 11.25
C GLY A 351 -21.39 12.96 10.53
N LEU A 352 -22.09 12.71 9.43
CA LEU A 352 -21.86 11.57 8.55
C LEU A 352 -20.42 11.58 8.01
N GLY A 353 -19.74 10.43 8.04
CA GLY A 353 -18.34 10.31 7.64
C GLY A 353 -17.35 10.91 8.64
N TYR A 354 -17.78 11.25 9.85
CA TYR A 354 -16.89 11.76 10.89
C TYR A 354 -15.68 10.84 11.10
N CYS A 355 -14.50 11.46 11.18
CA CYS A 355 -13.25 10.79 11.50
C CYS A 355 -12.73 11.27 12.86
N GLY A 356 -12.29 10.33 13.70
CA GLY A 356 -11.61 10.63 14.97
C GLY A 356 -10.23 11.27 14.78
N ASN A 357 -9.55 11.59 15.87
CA ASN A 357 -8.22 12.23 15.88
C ASN A 357 -7.17 11.39 16.60
N GLU A 358 -7.51 10.22 17.10
CA GLU A 358 -6.65 9.36 17.92
C GLU A 358 -5.38 8.87 17.23
N MET A 359 -5.35 8.93 15.89
CA MET A 359 -4.20 8.53 15.07
C MET A 359 -3.38 9.72 14.52
N ILE A 360 -3.78 10.96 14.81
CA ILE A 360 -3.05 12.14 14.32
C ILE A 360 -1.60 12.12 14.84
N GLY A 361 -0.65 12.29 13.93
CA GLY A 361 0.78 12.27 14.23
C GLY A 361 1.39 10.89 14.44
N LYS A 362 0.60 9.81 14.27
CA LYS A 362 1.09 8.43 14.31
C LYS A 362 1.31 7.91 12.91
N PHE A 363 2.38 7.12 12.75
CA PHE A 363 2.67 6.38 11.54
C PHE A 363 2.34 4.91 11.74
N VAL A 364 1.85 4.27 10.71
CA VAL A 364 1.53 2.84 10.69
C VAL A 364 2.45 2.16 9.68
N ALA A 365 3.20 1.15 10.15
CA ALA A 365 4.00 0.29 9.28
C ALA A 365 3.07 -0.57 8.42
N GLY A 366 3.19 -0.47 7.12
CA GLY A 366 2.48 -1.28 6.15
C GLY A 366 3.40 -2.33 5.50
N ASN A 367 2.96 -2.88 4.37
CA ASN A 367 3.78 -3.84 3.62
C ASN A 367 4.76 -3.09 2.71
N ASP A 368 6.05 -3.20 2.99
CA ASP A 368 7.13 -2.65 2.16
C ASP A 368 7.74 -3.70 1.22
N PHE A 369 7.21 -4.92 1.23
CA PHE A 369 7.60 -6.03 0.37
C PHE A 369 9.09 -6.41 0.45
N ASN A 370 9.73 -6.26 1.62
CA ASN A 370 11.15 -6.57 1.78
C ASN A 370 11.48 -7.53 2.94
N TYR A 371 10.49 -8.19 3.54
CA TYR A 371 10.66 -9.08 4.71
C TYR A 371 11.60 -10.25 4.47
N VAL A 372 11.69 -10.74 3.23
CA VAL A 372 12.66 -11.78 2.82
C VAL A 372 14.08 -11.38 3.15
N VAL A 373 14.44 -10.10 3.06
CA VAL A 373 15.78 -9.60 3.37
C VAL A 373 16.14 -9.83 4.83
N SER A 374 15.19 -9.60 5.75
CA SER A 374 15.40 -9.79 7.20
C SER A 374 15.57 -11.28 7.55
N HIS A 375 14.73 -12.14 6.98
CA HIS A 375 14.82 -13.60 7.17
C HIS A 375 16.12 -14.15 6.58
N ALA A 376 16.46 -13.78 5.35
CA ALA A 376 17.70 -14.19 4.69
C ALA A 376 18.95 -13.74 5.45
N ARG A 377 18.96 -12.53 6.01
CA ARG A 377 20.05 -12.05 6.90
C ARG A 377 20.19 -12.92 8.13
N SER A 378 19.08 -13.29 8.78
CA SER A 378 19.09 -14.14 9.96
C SER A 378 19.60 -15.55 9.63
N ILE A 379 19.18 -16.15 8.52
CA ILE A 379 19.67 -17.46 8.06
C ILE A 379 21.15 -17.39 7.70
N ALA A 380 21.61 -16.31 7.07
CA ALA A 380 23.01 -16.10 6.69
C ALA A 380 23.97 -16.10 7.90
N LEU A 381 23.52 -15.64 9.08
CA LEU A 381 24.33 -15.67 10.31
C LEU A 381 24.76 -17.09 10.71
N ALA A 382 24.00 -18.11 10.36
CA ALA A 382 24.36 -19.50 10.64
C ALA A 382 25.56 -19.98 9.80
N ASN A 383 25.84 -19.33 8.67
CA ASN A 383 26.93 -19.64 7.73
C ASN A 383 26.97 -21.13 7.30
N LYS A 384 25.78 -21.76 7.15
CA LYS A 384 25.66 -23.20 6.87
C LYS A 384 24.88 -23.53 5.60
N TYR A 385 24.23 -22.54 5.01
CA TYR A 385 23.25 -22.75 3.94
C TYR A 385 23.52 -21.86 2.73
N ASN A 386 23.16 -22.37 1.56
CA ASN A 386 22.78 -21.53 0.42
C ASN A 386 21.37 -21.00 0.66
N ILE A 387 21.07 -19.79 0.18
CA ILE A 387 19.76 -19.16 0.32
C ILE A 387 19.22 -18.79 -1.07
N ALA A 388 18.03 -19.28 -1.37
CA ALA A 388 17.21 -18.88 -2.50
C ALA A 388 15.92 -18.25 -1.97
N SER A 389 15.18 -17.52 -2.80
CA SER A 389 13.89 -16.97 -2.41
C SER A 389 12.93 -16.79 -3.59
N CYS A 390 11.63 -16.77 -3.28
CA CYS A 390 10.60 -16.56 -4.30
C CYS A 390 9.31 -16.00 -3.69
N SER A 391 8.41 -15.52 -4.56
CA SER A 391 7.01 -15.29 -4.20
C SER A 391 6.28 -16.62 -3.99
N SER A 392 5.27 -16.66 -3.13
CA SER A 392 4.43 -17.83 -2.92
C SER A 392 3.67 -18.24 -4.20
N GLU A 393 3.36 -17.28 -5.06
CA GLU A 393 2.74 -17.53 -6.37
C GLU A 393 3.65 -18.38 -7.26
N ALA A 394 4.97 -18.18 -7.20
CA ALA A 394 5.93 -18.98 -7.98
C ALA A 394 5.99 -20.44 -7.48
N VAL A 395 5.77 -20.67 -6.19
CA VAL A 395 5.59 -22.00 -5.61
C VAL A 395 4.25 -22.58 -6.02
N ALA A 396 3.17 -21.85 -5.82
CA ALA A 396 1.81 -22.30 -6.07
C ALA A 396 1.60 -22.78 -7.52
N ASN A 397 2.15 -22.06 -8.49
CA ASN A 397 2.08 -22.41 -9.91
C ASN A 397 3.14 -23.45 -10.36
N GLY A 398 4.03 -23.90 -9.46
CA GLY A 398 5.03 -24.93 -9.72
C GLY A 398 6.28 -24.46 -10.46
N LYS A 399 6.48 -23.17 -10.60
CA LYS A 399 7.70 -22.58 -11.18
C LYS A 399 8.92 -22.83 -10.27
N VAL A 400 8.74 -22.70 -8.95
CA VAL A 400 9.74 -23.05 -7.94
C VAL A 400 9.27 -24.30 -7.18
N ARG A 401 10.18 -25.26 -7.02
CA ARG A 401 9.90 -26.55 -6.39
C ARG A 401 10.53 -26.61 -5.01
N MET A 402 9.71 -26.66 -3.96
CA MET A 402 10.17 -26.70 -2.58
C MET A 402 11.02 -27.94 -2.28
N GLU A 403 10.78 -29.05 -2.99
CA GLU A 403 11.47 -30.33 -2.82
C GLU A 403 12.98 -30.25 -3.11
N ASN A 404 13.42 -29.22 -3.82
CA ASN A 404 14.85 -28.97 -4.09
C ASN A 404 15.59 -28.39 -2.89
N TYR A 405 14.89 -28.05 -1.79
CA TYR A 405 15.45 -27.35 -0.65
C TYR A 405 15.34 -28.18 0.64
N GLN A 406 16.37 -28.10 1.48
CA GLN A 406 16.43 -28.79 2.78
C GLN A 406 15.40 -28.28 3.77
N ALA A 407 15.10 -26.99 3.72
CA ALA A 407 14.08 -26.33 4.52
C ALA A 407 13.46 -25.16 3.76
N VAL A 408 12.23 -24.83 4.12
CA VAL A 408 11.47 -23.70 3.59
C VAL A 408 11.09 -22.78 4.74
N ASP A 409 11.32 -21.49 4.57
CA ASP A 409 10.88 -20.41 5.47
C ASP A 409 9.76 -19.65 4.75
N LEU A 410 8.52 -19.86 5.19
CA LEU A 410 7.31 -19.27 4.61
C LEU A 410 6.86 -18.09 5.44
N ILE A 411 6.88 -16.90 4.84
CA ILE A 411 6.55 -15.63 5.48
C ILE A 411 5.11 -15.26 5.10
N ASN A 412 4.15 -15.48 6.01
CA ASN A 412 2.75 -15.10 5.81
C ASN A 412 2.46 -13.68 6.35
N GLY A 413 3.23 -13.17 7.31
CA GLY A 413 3.04 -11.82 7.86
C GLY A 413 1.60 -11.56 8.30
N LEU A 414 0.93 -10.58 7.69
CA LEU A 414 -0.47 -10.24 7.91
C LEU A 414 -1.39 -10.71 6.77
N GLU A 415 -0.97 -11.73 6.00
CA GLU A 415 -1.76 -12.32 4.93
C GLU A 415 -3.01 -13.00 5.48
N ARG A 416 -4.17 -12.62 4.97
CA ARG A 416 -5.47 -13.26 5.24
C ARG A 416 -6.54 -12.83 4.26
N ASN A 417 -7.60 -13.62 4.14
CA ASN A 417 -8.83 -13.21 3.49
C ASN A 417 -9.69 -12.41 4.48
N ASP A 418 -9.82 -11.12 4.28
CA ASP A 418 -10.64 -10.25 5.12
C ASP A 418 -12.11 -10.15 4.66
N GLY A 419 -12.42 -10.71 3.48
CA GLY A 419 -13.78 -10.78 2.93
C GLY A 419 -14.29 -9.48 2.29
N TYR A 420 -13.52 -8.40 2.29
CA TYR A 420 -13.94 -7.10 1.74
C TYR A 420 -12.93 -6.46 0.79
N THR A 421 -11.67 -6.87 0.83
CA THR A 421 -10.64 -6.42 -0.12
C THR A 421 -10.90 -7.02 -1.50
N ARG A 422 -10.70 -6.24 -2.56
CA ARG A 422 -10.94 -6.70 -3.93
C ARG A 422 -10.00 -7.84 -4.35
N GLU A 423 -8.71 -7.73 -4.03
CA GLU A 423 -7.76 -8.82 -4.22
C GLU A 423 -8.01 -9.91 -3.16
N TYR A 424 -8.02 -11.15 -3.62
CA TYR A 424 -8.19 -12.28 -2.72
C TYR A 424 -6.85 -12.67 -2.11
N TYR A 425 -6.64 -12.25 -0.89
CA TYR A 425 -5.51 -12.66 -0.07
C TYR A 425 -5.92 -13.83 0.82
N LYS A 426 -5.11 -14.87 0.86
CA LYS A 426 -5.38 -16.06 1.69
C LYS A 426 -4.07 -16.59 2.22
N THR A 427 -3.99 -16.81 3.53
CA THR A 427 -2.79 -17.32 4.20
C THR A 427 -2.25 -18.60 3.56
N PHE A 428 -3.14 -19.54 3.23
CA PHE A 428 -2.78 -20.73 2.46
C PHE A 428 -3.79 -20.92 1.34
N THR A 429 -3.49 -20.44 0.15
CA THR A 429 -4.35 -20.72 -1.03
C THR A 429 -4.40 -22.21 -1.31
N PRO A 430 -5.47 -22.76 -1.93
CA PRO A 430 -5.57 -24.18 -2.25
C PRO A 430 -4.38 -24.71 -3.08
N ALA A 431 -3.83 -23.89 -3.97
CA ALA A 431 -2.65 -24.24 -4.75
C ALA A 431 -1.39 -24.33 -3.86
N LEU A 432 -1.22 -23.41 -2.93
CA LEU A 432 -0.11 -23.42 -1.97
C LEU A 432 -0.24 -24.61 -0.99
N GLN A 433 -1.44 -24.88 -0.45
CA GLN A 433 -1.72 -26.04 0.40
C GLN A 433 -1.28 -27.35 -0.27
N LYS A 434 -1.61 -27.51 -1.55
CA LYS A 434 -1.22 -28.69 -2.33
C LYS A 434 0.30 -28.86 -2.42
N ARG A 435 1.04 -27.76 -2.58
CA ARG A 435 2.50 -27.79 -2.65
C ARG A 435 3.13 -28.07 -1.28
N ILE A 436 2.61 -27.46 -0.24
CA ILE A 436 3.04 -27.71 1.14
C ILE A 436 2.78 -29.18 1.53
N THR A 437 1.60 -29.70 1.21
CA THR A 437 1.26 -31.11 1.45
C THR A 437 2.25 -32.05 0.79
N TYR A 438 2.53 -31.84 -0.50
CA TYR A 438 3.51 -32.67 -1.21
C TYR A 438 4.91 -32.58 -0.59
N TYR A 439 5.38 -31.37 -0.27
CA TYR A 439 6.66 -31.15 0.36
C TYR A 439 6.77 -31.83 1.74
N ALA A 440 5.72 -31.72 2.56
CA ALA A 440 5.66 -32.36 3.88
C ALA A 440 5.70 -33.90 3.76
N LEU A 441 4.96 -34.49 2.80
CA LEU A 441 4.97 -35.94 2.53
C LEU A 441 6.34 -36.43 2.04
N CYS A 442 7.13 -35.57 1.39
CA CYS A 442 8.53 -35.86 1.03
C CYS A 442 9.50 -35.69 2.20
N GLY A 443 9.04 -35.41 3.42
CA GLY A 443 9.88 -35.18 4.61
C GLY A 443 10.50 -33.79 4.67
N GLY A 444 9.92 -32.81 3.99
CA GLY A 444 10.33 -31.42 3.98
C GLY A 444 10.21 -30.78 5.36
N LYS A 445 11.04 -29.76 5.63
CA LYS A 445 11.08 -29.00 6.89
C LYS A 445 10.64 -27.58 6.62
N MET A 446 9.69 -27.06 7.41
CA MET A 446 9.17 -25.71 7.23
C MET A 446 9.22 -24.92 8.53
N LEU A 447 9.56 -23.63 8.39
CA LEU A 447 9.23 -22.58 9.32
C LEU A 447 8.10 -21.78 8.68
N ILE A 448 7.01 -21.55 9.40
CA ILE A 448 5.88 -20.75 8.94
C ILE A 448 5.65 -19.64 9.96
N SER A 449 5.67 -18.41 9.51
CA SER A 449 5.46 -17.23 10.37
C SER A 449 4.34 -16.36 9.83
N GLY A 450 3.40 -15.95 10.69
CA GLY A 450 2.27 -15.10 10.32
C GLY A 450 1.24 -15.01 11.41
N SER A 451 0.42 -13.95 11.35
CA SER A 451 -0.57 -13.62 12.38
C SER A 451 -1.90 -14.33 12.22
N TYR A 452 -2.20 -14.88 11.03
CA TYR A 452 -3.52 -15.45 10.70
C TYR A 452 -3.42 -16.89 10.18
N ASN A 453 -2.40 -17.64 10.66
CA ASN A 453 -2.14 -18.99 10.19
C ASN A 453 -3.26 -19.98 10.51
N GLY A 454 -4.03 -19.72 11.57
CA GLY A 454 -5.15 -20.55 12.00
C GLY A 454 -6.52 -19.94 11.71
N SER A 455 -6.74 -18.67 12.07
CA SER A 455 -8.04 -18.03 11.95
C SER A 455 -8.52 -17.82 10.51
N ASP A 456 -7.61 -17.72 9.56
CA ASP A 456 -7.96 -17.64 8.15
C ASP A 456 -8.34 -18.99 7.51
N MET A 457 -8.14 -20.09 8.21
CA MET A 457 -8.43 -21.46 7.75
C MET A 457 -9.78 -21.92 8.32
N GLN A 458 -10.87 -21.68 7.58
CA GLN A 458 -12.24 -21.79 8.10
C GLN A 458 -13.04 -22.98 7.56
N THR A 459 -12.72 -23.50 6.36
CA THR A 459 -13.44 -24.63 5.77
C THR A 459 -12.96 -25.96 6.37
N GLU A 460 -13.76 -27.02 6.21
CA GLU A 460 -13.43 -28.36 6.69
C GLU A 460 -12.14 -28.90 6.02
N GLU A 461 -11.96 -28.65 4.73
CA GLU A 461 -10.75 -29.01 4.01
C GLU A 461 -9.53 -28.26 4.53
N GLU A 462 -9.68 -26.98 4.84
CA GLU A 462 -8.60 -26.16 5.42
C GLU A 462 -8.24 -26.62 6.83
N GLN A 463 -9.23 -26.96 7.66
CA GLN A 463 -8.99 -27.52 8.99
C GLN A 463 -8.30 -28.90 8.90
N THR A 464 -8.66 -29.71 7.91
CA THR A 464 -7.97 -30.98 7.65
C THR A 464 -6.50 -30.75 7.27
N PHE A 465 -6.22 -29.77 6.41
CA PHE A 465 -4.85 -29.38 6.09
C PHE A 465 -4.06 -28.95 7.33
N MET A 466 -4.66 -28.13 8.20
CA MET A 466 -4.03 -27.70 9.46
C MET A 466 -3.70 -28.91 10.36
N ASN A 467 -4.67 -29.77 10.58
CA ASN A 467 -4.55 -30.92 11.48
C ASN A 467 -3.61 -32.01 10.93
N ASP A 468 -3.77 -32.37 9.66
CA ASP A 468 -3.11 -33.53 9.09
C ASP A 468 -1.73 -33.23 8.49
N ILE A 469 -1.53 -32.01 7.99
CA ILE A 469 -0.29 -31.60 7.35
C ILE A 469 0.55 -30.73 8.28
N LEU A 470 0.00 -29.63 8.78
CA LEU A 470 0.75 -28.71 9.67
C LEU A 470 0.82 -29.20 11.11
N LYS A 471 -0.01 -30.19 11.50
CA LYS A 471 -0.04 -30.81 12.84
C LYS A 471 -0.40 -29.82 13.95
N VAL A 472 -1.24 -28.86 13.65
CA VAL A 472 -1.71 -27.86 14.61
C VAL A 472 -3.23 -27.69 14.48
N ASN A 473 -3.85 -27.28 15.60
CA ASN A 473 -5.24 -26.89 15.69
C ASN A 473 -5.31 -25.45 16.20
N TYR A 474 -6.15 -24.65 15.55
CA TYR A 474 -6.39 -23.26 15.97
C TYR A 474 -7.42 -23.20 17.09
N GLU A 475 -7.08 -22.48 18.14
CA GLU A 475 -8.01 -22.18 19.24
C GLU A 475 -8.43 -20.71 19.14
N PRO A 476 -9.72 -20.43 18.85
CA PRO A 476 -10.21 -19.06 18.83
C PRO A 476 -10.10 -18.42 20.21
N THR A 477 -9.24 -17.43 20.35
CA THR A 477 -9.11 -16.64 21.58
C THR A 477 -9.87 -15.34 21.42
N GLY A 478 -10.84 -15.10 22.31
CA GLY A 478 -11.62 -13.86 22.33
C GLY A 478 -10.92 -12.68 23.02
N THR A 479 -9.68 -12.81 23.45
CA THR A 479 -9.01 -11.83 24.31
C THR A 479 -7.71 -11.32 23.70
N ARG A 480 -7.57 -10.00 23.70
CA ARG A 480 -6.32 -9.30 23.44
C ARG A 480 -5.38 -9.51 24.65
N PHE A 481 -4.19 -10.06 24.40
CA PHE A 481 -3.19 -10.23 25.45
C PHE A 481 -2.44 -8.90 25.71
N ILE A 482 -3.05 -8.04 26.52
CA ILE A 482 -2.37 -6.88 27.07
C ILE A 482 -2.16 -7.15 28.54
N VAL A 483 -0.92 -7.06 28.99
CA VAL A 483 -0.63 -7.06 30.42
C VAL A 483 -0.95 -5.68 30.96
N GLN A 484 -1.91 -5.61 31.87
CA GLN A 484 -2.26 -4.39 32.59
C GLN A 484 -1.58 -4.40 33.95
N ASP A 485 -0.66 -3.48 34.17
CA ASP A 485 -0.13 -3.22 35.48
C ASP A 485 -0.97 -2.11 36.15
N ILE A 486 -1.56 -2.42 37.28
CA ILE A 486 -2.34 -1.46 38.09
C ILE A 486 -1.41 -0.93 39.17
N ASN A 487 -1.16 0.37 39.16
CA ASN A 487 -0.44 1.01 40.25
C ASN A 487 -1.32 0.99 41.53
N PRO A 488 -0.89 0.34 42.61
CA PRO A 488 -1.69 0.21 43.81
C PRO A 488 -1.90 1.53 44.58
N GLU A 489 -1.10 2.58 44.30
CA GLU A 489 -1.15 3.85 45.02
C GLU A 489 -2.19 4.81 44.43
N ASP A 490 -2.38 4.81 43.12
CA ASP A 490 -3.27 5.76 42.41
C ASP A 490 -4.27 5.10 41.45
N SER A 491 -4.29 3.79 41.40
CA SER A 491 -5.15 2.99 40.50
C SER A 491 -4.96 3.30 39.00
N THR A 492 -3.82 3.91 38.62
CA THR A 492 -3.50 4.10 37.19
C THR A 492 -3.22 2.76 36.54
N ILE A 493 -3.77 2.58 35.33
CA ILE A 493 -3.57 1.37 34.54
C ILE A 493 -2.53 1.70 33.47
N THR A 494 -1.40 0.98 33.49
CA THR A 494 -0.41 1.00 32.43
C THR A 494 -0.49 -0.30 31.64
N GLU A 495 -0.59 -0.18 30.31
CA GLU A 495 -0.57 -1.33 29.41
C GLU A 495 0.86 -1.52 28.89
N ARG A 496 1.36 -2.76 28.92
CA ARG A 496 2.67 -3.12 28.34
C ARG A 496 2.54 -4.30 27.40
N ASP A 497 3.48 -4.41 26.48
CA ASP A 497 3.59 -5.55 25.60
C ASP A 497 3.93 -6.82 26.39
N SER A 498 3.39 -7.96 25.95
CA SER A 498 3.69 -9.25 26.54
C SER A 498 5.13 -9.66 26.23
N ILE A 499 5.74 -10.40 27.13
CA ILE A 499 7.05 -11.02 26.92
C ILE A 499 6.82 -12.42 26.36
N VAL A 500 7.49 -12.73 25.25
CA VAL A 500 7.52 -14.08 24.68
C VAL A 500 8.82 -14.75 25.09
N TYR A 501 8.74 -15.98 25.53
CA TYR A 501 9.89 -16.78 25.89
C TYR A 501 9.85 -18.17 25.26
N THR A 502 11.02 -18.75 25.04
CA THR A 502 11.13 -20.12 24.55
C THR A 502 10.92 -21.11 25.70
N THR A 503 10.21 -22.20 25.43
CA THR A 503 10.03 -23.26 26.41
C THR A 503 11.32 -24.07 26.61
N ASP A 504 11.44 -24.77 27.75
CA ASP A 504 12.58 -25.65 28.07
C ASP A 504 12.75 -26.78 27.04
N SER A 505 11.73 -27.11 26.28
CA SER A 505 11.76 -28.10 25.20
C SER A 505 12.62 -27.69 24.00
N VAL A 506 12.90 -26.40 23.84
CA VAL A 506 13.83 -25.88 22.83
C VAL A 506 15.22 -25.81 23.44
N ALA A 507 15.97 -26.89 23.28
CA ALA A 507 17.27 -27.10 23.93
C ALA A 507 18.19 -25.87 23.94
N GLY A 508 18.46 -25.34 25.11
CA GLY A 508 19.49 -24.35 25.39
C GLY A 508 19.18 -22.91 24.93
N MET A 509 17.97 -22.59 24.51
CA MET A 509 17.70 -21.25 23.99
C MET A 509 17.33 -20.23 25.06
N GLY A 510 16.50 -20.54 26.07
CA GLY A 510 16.18 -19.62 27.17
C GLY A 510 16.02 -18.14 26.75
N MET A 511 15.49 -17.88 25.55
CA MET A 511 15.41 -16.53 24.99
C MET A 511 14.10 -15.88 25.42
N GLU A 512 14.20 -14.61 25.75
CA GLU A 512 13.07 -13.74 26.00
C GLU A 512 13.09 -12.60 24.98
N PHE A 513 11.93 -12.21 24.48
CA PHE A 513 11.79 -11.04 23.62
C PHE A 513 10.39 -10.41 23.78
N ASN A 514 10.30 -9.11 23.56
CA ASN A 514 9.06 -8.39 23.65
C ASN A 514 8.15 -8.71 22.45
N TYR A 515 6.89 -8.95 22.72
CA TYR A 515 5.84 -9.01 21.74
C TYR A 515 5.19 -7.63 21.65
N TYR A 516 5.21 -7.03 20.45
CA TYR A 516 4.68 -5.70 20.22
C TYR A 516 3.21 -5.76 19.84
N SER A 517 2.36 -5.24 20.71
CA SER A 517 0.90 -5.17 20.53
C SER A 517 0.42 -3.81 20.02
N GLN A 518 1.29 -2.80 19.94
CA GLN A 518 0.95 -1.46 19.52
C GLN A 518 1.49 -1.11 18.14
N LEU A 519 0.66 -0.43 17.35
CA LEU A 519 1.07 0.12 16.06
C LEU A 519 2.14 1.19 16.25
N ASN A 520 3.23 1.09 15.51
CA ASN A 520 4.25 2.12 15.43
C ASN A 520 4.95 2.13 14.06
N ASP A 521 5.86 3.07 13.86
CA ASP A 521 6.58 3.31 12.61
C ASP A 521 7.63 2.25 12.25
N ARG A 522 7.85 1.24 13.09
CA ARG A 522 8.92 0.25 12.91
C ARG A 522 8.42 -1.17 12.72
N HIS A 523 7.24 -1.48 13.23
CA HIS A 523 6.68 -2.83 13.17
C HIS A 523 5.16 -2.82 13.27
N TYR A 524 4.54 -3.90 12.80
CA TYR A 524 3.10 -4.12 12.91
C TYR A 524 2.70 -4.30 14.37
N ALA A 525 1.45 -3.96 14.66
CA ALA A 525 0.79 -4.49 15.84
C ALA A 525 0.00 -5.74 15.44
N THR A 526 0.32 -6.86 16.04
CA THR A 526 -0.55 -8.03 16.02
C THR A 526 -1.51 -7.91 17.18
N THR A 527 -2.72 -7.44 16.90
CA THR A 527 -3.73 -7.16 17.94
C THR A 527 -4.37 -8.42 18.49
N HIS A 528 -4.33 -9.52 17.76
CA HIS A 528 -4.92 -10.81 18.11
C HIS A 528 -3.94 -11.93 17.78
N PRO A 529 -2.95 -12.18 18.66
CA PRO A 529 -2.06 -13.32 18.49
C PRO A 529 -2.86 -14.62 18.57
N GLU A 530 -2.52 -15.57 17.72
CA GLU A 530 -3.21 -16.84 17.62
C GLU A 530 -2.56 -17.92 18.48
N ILE A 531 -3.40 -18.76 19.07
CA ILE A 531 -2.95 -19.98 19.75
C ILE A 531 -3.11 -21.15 18.78
N LEU A 532 -1.99 -21.80 18.49
CA LEU A 532 -1.91 -23.01 17.68
C LEU A 532 -1.46 -24.17 18.57
N ASN A 533 -2.39 -25.10 18.82
CA ASN A 533 -2.13 -26.26 19.68
C ASN A 533 -1.64 -27.45 18.85
N PRO A 534 -0.61 -28.18 19.31
CA PRO A 534 -0.16 -29.41 18.65
C PRO A 534 -1.28 -30.48 18.61
N THR A 535 -1.46 -31.15 17.47
CA THR A 535 -2.44 -32.23 17.33
C THR A 535 -1.86 -33.63 17.48
N VAL A 536 -0.54 -33.76 17.61
CA VAL A 536 0.17 -35.05 17.72
C VAL A 536 1.11 -35.05 18.93
N GLN A 537 1.25 -36.22 19.56
CA GLN A 537 2.05 -36.38 20.79
C GLN A 537 3.53 -36.01 20.65
N LYS A 538 4.09 -36.03 19.44
CA LYS A 538 5.48 -35.64 19.17
C LYS A 538 5.68 -34.15 18.91
N ALA A 539 4.62 -33.37 18.76
CA ALA A 539 4.68 -31.92 18.64
C ALA A 539 4.58 -31.26 20.01
N PHE A 540 5.21 -30.12 20.16
CA PHE A 540 5.23 -29.37 21.41
C PHE A 540 5.22 -27.87 21.15
N THR A 541 4.77 -27.09 22.11
CA THR A 541 4.84 -25.64 22.09
C THR A 541 6.28 -25.20 22.36
N ALA A 542 6.91 -24.57 21.39
CA ALA A 542 8.31 -24.10 21.50
C ALA A 542 8.43 -22.69 22.09
N MET A 543 7.42 -21.86 21.91
CA MET A 543 7.34 -20.51 22.44
C MET A 543 5.96 -20.28 23.03
N GLN A 544 5.89 -19.49 24.11
CA GLN A 544 4.65 -19.09 24.73
C GLN A 544 4.79 -17.70 25.36
N TYR A 545 3.69 -17.02 25.61
CA TYR A 545 3.59 -15.71 26.24
C TYR A 545 2.46 -15.68 27.27
#